data_35801891ff85cbc40c34b392b3908656
#
_entry.id   35801891ff85cbc40c34b392b3908656
#
_cell.length_a   1.000
_cell.length_b   1.000
_cell.length_c   1.000
_cell.angle_alpha   90.00
_cell.angle_beta   90.00
_cell.angle_gamma   90.00
#
_symmetry.space_group_name_H-M   'P 1'
#
loop_
_entity.id
_entity.type
_entity.pdbx_description
1 polymer ?
#
loop_
_entity_poly.entity_id
_entity_poly.type
_entity_poly.pdbx_seq_one_letter_code
_entity_poly.pdbx_strand_id
1 'polypeptide(L)'
;MLQAFRWLALSTVATLVFSVPIRSQERLKLFVGYSYLRPSVSYEQASTCPLGCPAVPGSVTKHANLNGYEFSATYKFLPFVGVTADFSGHYGTVTGSSSGHVQTYLFGPELAFPAKVSPFVHALFGVAHQTVDAGTSTSNGVPVEVFSASDNAFATAWGAGIDLHLAPFLSFRAIQLDYLFTRFHSSTQNQPRASTGLVLRF
;
A
#
# COMPACT_ATOMS: atom_id res chain seq x y z
N MET A 1 33.74 18.98 22.40
CA MET A 1 33.88 18.87 20.92
C MET A 1 32.68 18.16 20.25
N LEU A 2 32.13 17.07 20.78
CA LEU A 2 31.00 16.36 20.16
C LEU A 2 29.69 17.17 20.10
N GLN A 3 29.42 18.04 21.05
CA GLN A 3 28.18 18.85 21.03
C GLN A 3 28.22 19.96 19.97
N ALA A 4 29.37 20.59 19.76
CA ALA A 4 29.52 21.61 18.71
C ALA A 4 29.30 21.02 17.30
N PHE A 5 29.72 19.77 17.07
CA PHE A 5 29.53 19.07 15.79
C PHE A 5 28.04 18.75 15.50
N ARG A 6 27.26 18.44 16.53
CA ARG A 6 25.80 18.18 16.42
C ARG A 6 25.03 19.45 16.04
N TRP A 7 25.39 20.60 16.60
CA TRP A 7 24.77 21.89 16.28
C TRP A 7 25.16 22.40 14.89
N LEU A 8 26.39 22.15 14.45
CA LEU A 8 26.85 22.47 13.09
C LEU A 8 26.12 21.61 12.04
N ALA A 9 25.92 20.30 12.28
CA ALA A 9 25.18 19.43 11.40
C ALA A 9 23.68 19.81 11.31
N LEU A 10 23.07 20.19 12.44
CA LEU A 10 21.68 20.66 12.47
C LEU A 10 21.51 22.02 11.75
N SER A 11 22.48 22.93 11.88
CA SER A 11 22.41 24.23 11.20
C SER A 11 22.62 24.10 9.66
N THR A 12 23.46 23.18 9.20
CA THR A 12 23.67 22.94 7.77
C THR A 12 22.46 22.26 7.12
N VAL A 13 21.77 21.37 7.83
CA VAL A 13 20.50 20.77 7.35
C VAL A 13 19.40 21.84 7.29
N ALA A 14 19.32 22.73 8.29
CA ALA A 14 18.33 23.81 8.32
C ALA A 14 18.55 24.83 7.18
N THR A 15 19.79 25.18 6.83
CA THR A 15 20.09 26.13 5.75
C THR A 15 19.85 25.54 4.36
N LEU A 16 20.01 24.23 4.17
CA LEU A 16 19.67 23.54 2.91
C LEU A 16 18.15 23.50 2.64
N VAL A 17 17.33 23.53 3.69
CA VAL A 17 15.86 23.52 3.55
C VAL A 17 15.31 24.87 3.09
N PHE A 18 16.00 25.99 3.35
CA PHE A 18 15.52 27.35 3.02
C PHE A 18 15.95 27.88 1.64
N SER A 19 16.75 27.14 0.88
CA SER A 19 17.24 27.57 -0.45
C SER A 19 16.43 27.01 -1.62
N VAL A 20 15.17 26.58 -1.40
CA VAL A 20 14.32 26.07 -2.48
C VAL A 20 13.76 27.24 -3.28
N PRO A 21 14.07 27.39 -4.56
CA PRO A 21 13.42 28.40 -5.41
C PRO A 21 11.93 28.11 -5.46
N ILE A 22 11.10 29.09 -5.09
CA ILE A 22 9.65 29.06 -5.22
C ILE A 22 9.32 29.00 -6.72
N ARG A 23 9.35 27.81 -7.29
CA ARG A 23 8.76 27.57 -8.62
C ARG A 23 7.24 27.51 -8.44
N SER A 24 6.52 27.91 -9.49
CA SER A 24 5.06 27.90 -9.56
C SER A 24 4.50 26.66 -8.86
N GLN A 25 3.65 26.87 -7.87
CA GLN A 25 3.13 25.79 -7.03
C GLN A 25 2.29 24.85 -7.90
N GLU A 26 2.88 23.72 -8.25
CA GLU A 26 2.13 22.61 -8.80
C GLU A 26 1.14 22.14 -7.72
N ARG A 27 -0.13 22.41 -7.95
CA ARG A 27 -1.16 22.14 -6.94
C ARG A 27 -1.73 20.73 -7.05
N LEU A 28 -1.69 20.16 -8.24
CA LEU A 28 -2.26 18.84 -8.49
C LEU A 28 -1.16 17.87 -8.95
N LYS A 29 -1.08 16.72 -8.30
CA LYS A 29 -0.26 15.58 -8.74
C LYS A 29 -1.19 14.40 -9.01
N LEU A 30 -1.03 13.76 -10.15
CA LEU A 30 -1.71 12.52 -10.52
C LEU A 30 -0.67 11.43 -10.69
N PHE A 31 -0.75 10.39 -9.92
CA PHE A 31 0.11 9.21 -10.01
C PHE A 31 -0.64 8.05 -10.67
N VAL A 32 0.04 7.33 -11.53
CA VAL A 32 -0.40 6.05 -12.06
C VAL A 32 0.81 5.11 -12.11
N GLY A 33 0.65 3.92 -11.60
CA GLY A 33 1.76 2.98 -11.53
C GLY A 33 1.37 1.54 -11.27
N TYR A 34 2.40 0.71 -11.32
CA TYR A 34 2.36 -0.67 -10.88
C TYR A 34 2.44 -0.73 -9.36
N SER A 35 1.67 -1.61 -8.76
CA SER A 35 1.64 -1.84 -7.33
C SER A 35 1.71 -3.33 -7.02
N TYR A 36 2.54 -3.68 -6.06
CA TYR A 36 2.72 -5.04 -5.55
C TYR A 36 2.31 -5.09 -4.10
N LEU A 37 1.42 -6.01 -3.76
CA LEU A 37 0.89 -6.21 -2.41
C LEU A 37 1.23 -7.62 -1.91
N ARG A 38 1.72 -7.71 -0.68
CA ARG A 38 2.06 -8.99 -0.04
C ARG A 38 1.23 -9.19 1.23
N PRO A 39 -0.03 -9.64 1.14
CA PRO A 39 -0.84 -9.91 2.29
C PRO A 39 -0.36 -11.16 3.05
N SER A 40 -0.49 -11.11 4.38
CA SER A 40 -0.32 -12.26 5.26
C SER A 40 -1.69 -12.86 5.57
N VAL A 41 -1.92 -14.09 5.16
CA VAL A 41 -3.18 -14.80 5.41
C VAL A 41 -2.90 -15.86 6.47
N SER A 42 -3.53 -15.72 7.64
CA SER A 42 -3.49 -16.72 8.71
C SER A 42 -4.79 -17.50 8.70
N TYR A 43 -4.70 -18.83 8.64
CA TYR A 43 -5.84 -19.72 8.78
C TYR A 43 -5.54 -20.79 9.82
N GLU A 44 -6.58 -21.18 10.54
CA GLU A 44 -6.49 -22.29 11.49
C GLU A 44 -6.54 -23.60 10.72
N GLN A 45 -5.50 -24.38 10.81
CA GLN A 45 -5.46 -25.72 10.25
C GLN A 45 -5.75 -26.72 11.38
N ALA A 46 -6.93 -27.32 11.33
CA ALA A 46 -7.23 -28.45 12.17
C ALA A 46 -6.43 -29.66 11.66
N SER A 47 -5.44 -30.10 12.43
CA SER A 47 -4.74 -31.37 12.16
C SER A 47 -5.69 -32.53 12.46
N THR A 48 -6.21 -33.19 11.43
CA THR A 48 -6.94 -34.44 11.58
C THR A 48 -5.93 -35.57 11.86
N CYS A 49 -5.82 -35.97 13.11
CA CYS A 49 -5.14 -37.19 13.48
C CYS A 49 -6.01 -38.41 13.15
N PRO A 50 -5.51 -39.44 12.43
CA PRO A 50 -6.31 -40.63 12.08
C PRO A 50 -6.71 -41.53 13.26
N LEU A 51 -6.23 -41.28 14.46
CA LEU A 51 -6.40 -42.11 15.64
C LEU A 51 -6.69 -41.26 16.90
N GLY A 52 -7.84 -40.57 16.96
CA GLY A 52 -8.42 -40.09 18.24
C GLY A 52 -7.58 -39.11 19.07
N CYS A 53 -6.54 -38.49 18.52
CA CYS A 53 -5.83 -37.42 19.22
C CYS A 53 -6.68 -36.14 19.22
N PRO A 54 -6.65 -35.34 20.32
CA PRO A 54 -7.30 -34.04 20.31
C PRO A 54 -6.67 -33.17 19.21
N ALA A 55 -7.54 -32.54 18.40
CA ALA A 55 -7.11 -31.60 17.38
C ALA A 55 -6.35 -30.45 18.05
N VAL A 56 -5.06 -30.31 17.76
CA VAL A 56 -4.27 -29.18 18.21
C VAL A 56 -4.51 -28.05 17.20
N PRO A 57 -5.13 -26.93 17.59
CA PRO A 57 -5.29 -25.79 16.69
C PRO A 57 -3.90 -25.22 16.35
N GLY A 58 -3.47 -25.42 15.12
CA GLY A 58 -2.27 -24.82 14.57
C GLY A 58 -2.64 -23.68 13.65
N SER A 59 -2.15 -22.46 13.89
CA SER A 59 -2.28 -21.37 12.94
C SER A 59 -1.13 -21.44 11.94
N VAL A 60 -1.46 -21.50 10.64
CA VAL A 60 -0.49 -21.43 9.55
C VAL A 60 -0.64 -20.06 8.87
N THR A 61 0.45 -19.29 8.88
CA THR A 61 0.50 -18.02 8.15
C THR A 61 1.15 -18.25 6.80
N LYS A 62 0.43 -17.95 5.73
CA LYS A 62 0.95 -17.93 4.36
C LYS A 62 0.96 -16.50 3.82
N HIS A 63 1.94 -16.22 2.97
CA HIS A 63 2.03 -14.96 2.24
C HIS A 63 1.54 -15.19 0.81
N ALA A 64 0.62 -14.36 0.35
CA ALA A 64 0.25 -14.29 -1.05
C ALA A 64 1.03 -13.16 -1.73
N ASN A 65 1.19 -13.27 -3.05
CA ASN A 65 1.80 -12.25 -3.88
C ASN A 65 0.74 -11.74 -4.85
N LEU A 66 0.32 -10.50 -4.68
CA LEU A 66 -0.70 -9.88 -5.52
C LEU A 66 -0.06 -8.77 -6.33
N ASN A 67 -0.25 -8.82 -7.64
CA ASN A 67 0.18 -7.78 -8.56
C ASN A 67 -1.01 -6.88 -8.89
N GLY A 68 -0.75 -5.60 -9.16
CA GLY A 68 -1.83 -4.70 -9.41
C GLY A 68 -1.41 -3.33 -9.91
N TYR A 69 -2.33 -2.41 -9.82
CA TYR A 69 -2.17 -1.03 -10.20
C TYR A 69 -2.53 -0.11 -9.04
N GLU A 70 -1.98 1.09 -9.08
CA GLU A 70 -2.30 2.16 -8.16
C GLU A 70 -2.48 3.46 -8.93
N PHE A 71 -3.51 4.19 -8.56
CA PHE A 71 -3.79 5.52 -9.03
C PHE A 71 -3.99 6.43 -7.83
N SER A 72 -3.27 7.57 -7.78
CA SER A 72 -3.52 8.55 -6.72
C SER A 72 -3.55 9.98 -7.25
N ALA A 73 -4.37 10.80 -6.59
CA ALA A 73 -4.49 12.22 -6.83
C ALA A 73 -4.17 12.99 -5.56
N THR A 74 -3.15 13.84 -5.61
CA THR A 74 -2.73 14.68 -4.48
C THR A 74 -2.99 16.14 -4.82
N TYR A 75 -3.77 16.83 -3.98
CA TYR A 75 -3.93 18.28 -4.05
C TYR A 75 -3.12 18.95 -2.96
N LYS A 76 -2.17 19.81 -3.35
CA LYS A 76 -1.33 20.58 -2.45
C LYS A 76 -1.94 21.94 -2.19
N PHE A 77 -2.22 22.23 -0.94
CA PHE A 77 -2.66 23.56 -0.49
C PHE A 77 -1.51 24.41 0.07
N LEU A 78 -0.42 23.75 0.50
CA LEU A 78 0.87 24.37 0.85
C LEU A 78 1.99 23.70 0.02
N PRO A 79 3.17 24.35 -0.12
CA PRO A 79 4.27 23.79 -0.90
C PRO A 79 4.69 22.38 -0.50
N PHE A 80 4.50 22.04 0.77
CA PHE A 80 4.94 20.79 1.37
C PHE A 80 3.80 19.95 1.97
N VAL A 81 2.55 20.48 2.01
CA VAL A 81 1.39 19.79 2.58
C VAL A 81 0.28 19.66 1.54
N GLY A 82 -0.25 18.47 1.39
CA GLY A 82 -1.38 18.16 0.53
C GLY A 82 -2.30 17.11 1.15
N VAL A 83 -3.36 16.83 0.43
CA VAL A 83 -4.24 15.68 0.65
C VAL A 83 -4.20 14.78 -0.56
N THR A 84 -4.17 13.49 -0.31
CA THR A 84 -4.10 12.45 -1.32
C THR A 84 -5.34 11.58 -1.24
N ALA A 85 -5.93 11.30 -2.40
CA ALA A 85 -6.87 10.22 -2.61
C ALA A 85 -6.14 9.12 -3.37
N ASP A 86 -6.15 7.90 -2.85
CA ASP A 86 -5.46 6.72 -3.38
C ASP A 86 -6.48 5.63 -3.69
N PHE A 87 -6.36 5.07 -4.87
CA PHE A 87 -7.11 3.93 -5.34
C PHE A 87 -6.14 2.86 -5.83
N SER A 88 -6.23 1.64 -5.31
CA SER A 88 -5.44 0.53 -5.82
C SER A 88 -6.25 -0.75 -5.99
N GLY A 89 -5.87 -1.55 -6.98
CA GLY A 89 -6.46 -2.86 -7.25
C GLY A 89 -5.37 -3.91 -7.42
N HIS A 90 -5.45 -4.99 -6.65
CA HIS A 90 -4.47 -6.07 -6.64
C HIS A 90 -5.15 -7.40 -6.92
N TYR A 91 -4.50 -8.23 -7.72
CA TYR A 91 -5.00 -9.52 -8.19
C TYR A 91 -3.91 -10.59 -8.07
N GLY A 92 -4.28 -11.80 -7.72
CA GLY A 92 -3.34 -12.91 -7.67
C GLY A 92 -3.92 -14.16 -7.05
N THR A 93 -3.09 -15.19 -6.96
CA THR A 93 -3.46 -16.46 -6.34
C THR A 93 -3.13 -16.41 -4.85
N VAL A 94 -4.12 -16.69 -4.01
CA VAL A 94 -3.97 -16.65 -2.54
C VAL A 94 -3.51 -18.00 -2.00
N THR A 95 -4.16 -19.09 -2.42
CA THR A 95 -3.78 -20.46 -2.00
C THR A 95 -4.30 -21.46 -3.02
N GLY A 96 -3.39 -22.31 -3.57
CA GLY A 96 -3.78 -23.34 -4.54
C GLY A 96 -4.40 -22.76 -5.81
N SER A 97 -5.68 -23.04 -6.06
CA SER A 97 -6.43 -22.55 -7.21
C SER A 97 -7.31 -21.33 -6.90
N SER A 98 -7.27 -20.81 -5.68
CA SER A 98 -8.12 -19.67 -5.27
C SER A 98 -7.53 -18.35 -5.73
N SER A 99 -8.31 -17.56 -6.45
CA SER A 99 -7.96 -16.19 -6.83
C SER A 99 -8.41 -15.21 -5.76
N GLY A 100 -7.58 -14.19 -5.51
CA GLY A 100 -7.87 -13.11 -4.59
C GLY A 100 -7.82 -11.76 -5.29
N HIS A 101 -8.79 -10.91 -4.98
CA HIS A 101 -8.86 -9.52 -5.44
C HIS A 101 -8.93 -8.62 -4.20
N VAL A 102 -8.08 -7.60 -4.18
CA VAL A 102 -8.10 -6.58 -3.12
C VAL A 102 -8.16 -5.21 -3.78
N GLN A 103 -9.19 -4.44 -3.45
CA GLN A 103 -9.34 -3.05 -3.88
C GLN A 103 -9.29 -2.15 -2.66
N THR A 104 -8.55 -1.05 -2.73
CA THR A 104 -8.47 -0.08 -1.64
C THR A 104 -8.85 1.31 -2.12
N TYR A 105 -9.57 2.03 -1.27
CA TYR A 105 -9.99 3.41 -1.45
C TYR A 105 -9.57 4.18 -0.21
N LEU A 106 -8.50 4.94 -0.29
CA LEU A 106 -7.89 5.60 0.85
C LEU A 106 -7.77 7.10 0.60
N PHE A 107 -7.82 7.88 1.68
CA PHE A 107 -7.72 9.33 1.63
C PHE A 107 -6.99 9.83 2.88
N GLY A 108 -6.12 10.85 2.72
CA GLY A 108 -5.44 11.42 3.88
C GLY A 108 -4.36 12.45 3.54
N PRO A 109 -3.66 12.95 4.56
CA PRO A 109 -2.60 13.94 4.40
C PRO A 109 -1.33 13.34 3.77
N GLU A 110 -0.67 14.17 2.96
CA GLU A 110 0.66 13.94 2.40
C GLU A 110 1.57 15.12 2.71
N LEU A 111 2.78 14.81 3.14
CA LEU A 111 3.87 15.77 3.29
C LEU A 111 4.95 15.45 2.26
N ALA A 112 5.30 16.41 1.42
CA ALA A 112 6.30 16.23 0.37
C ALA A 112 7.28 17.40 0.34
N PHE A 113 8.57 17.11 0.17
CA PHE A 113 9.59 18.15 0.05
C PHE A 113 9.72 18.57 -1.43
N PRO A 114 9.61 19.88 -1.75
CA PRO A 114 9.69 20.39 -3.12
C PRO A 114 11.15 20.49 -3.58
N ALA A 115 11.72 19.39 -4.03
CA ALA A 115 13.10 19.30 -4.54
C ALA A 115 13.15 18.47 -5.84
N LYS A 116 14.28 18.44 -6.55
CA LYS A 116 14.46 17.59 -7.73
C LYS A 116 14.26 16.11 -7.41
N VAL A 117 14.74 15.68 -6.24
CA VAL A 117 14.42 14.42 -5.59
C VAL A 117 13.47 14.77 -4.46
N SER A 118 12.19 14.48 -4.61
CA SER A 118 11.13 14.88 -3.70
C SER A 118 10.68 13.69 -2.85
N PRO A 119 11.25 13.51 -1.65
CA PRO A 119 10.72 12.54 -0.71
C PRO A 119 9.35 12.99 -0.20
N PHE A 120 8.47 12.04 0.02
CA PHE A 120 7.16 12.29 0.62
C PHE A 120 6.80 11.20 1.62
N VAL A 121 5.91 11.55 2.54
CA VAL A 121 5.28 10.63 3.49
C VAL A 121 3.78 10.90 3.50
N HIS A 122 2.98 9.86 3.71
CA HIS A 122 1.54 10.01 3.83
C HIS A 122 0.95 9.08 4.88
N ALA A 123 -0.23 9.47 5.37
CA ALA A 123 -1.07 8.68 6.25
C ALA A 123 -2.48 8.68 5.67
N LEU A 124 -2.93 7.54 5.18
CA LEU A 124 -4.19 7.39 4.46
C LEU A 124 -5.16 6.50 5.24
N PHE A 125 -6.45 6.82 5.16
CA PHE A 125 -7.52 6.12 5.85
C PHE A 125 -8.67 5.87 4.88
N GLY A 126 -9.35 4.74 5.01
CA GLY A 126 -10.48 4.44 4.14
C GLY A 126 -10.96 3.01 4.25
N VAL A 127 -11.28 2.40 3.12
CA VAL A 127 -11.85 1.06 3.05
C VAL A 127 -11.07 0.17 2.09
N ALA A 128 -10.97 -1.10 2.45
CA ALA A 128 -10.50 -2.16 1.59
C ALA A 128 -11.66 -3.12 1.32
N HIS A 129 -11.84 -3.48 0.06
CA HIS A 129 -12.77 -4.51 -0.39
C HIS A 129 -11.96 -5.72 -0.86
N GLN A 130 -12.18 -6.86 -0.22
CA GLN A 130 -11.51 -8.11 -0.57
C GLN A 130 -12.54 -9.11 -1.09
N THR A 131 -12.21 -9.75 -2.21
CA THR A 131 -12.97 -10.88 -2.76
C THR A 131 -12.03 -12.06 -2.91
N VAL A 132 -12.47 -13.23 -2.45
CA VAL A 132 -11.74 -14.50 -2.61
C VAL A 132 -12.66 -15.48 -3.30
N ASP A 133 -12.23 -15.96 -4.48
CA ASP A 133 -12.95 -16.96 -5.24
C ASP A 133 -12.20 -18.29 -5.15
N ALA A 134 -12.80 -19.28 -4.52
CA ALA A 134 -12.21 -20.60 -4.30
C ALA A 134 -12.30 -21.53 -5.50
N GLY A 135 -12.71 -21.04 -6.67
CA GLY A 135 -12.79 -21.78 -7.91
C GLY A 135 -13.94 -22.79 -7.97
N THR A 136 -14.01 -23.53 -9.07
CA THR A 136 -14.98 -24.61 -9.28
C THR A 136 -14.35 -25.96 -8.97
N SER A 137 -14.97 -26.76 -8.12
CA SER A 137 -14.65 -28.20 -7.92
C SER A 137 -15.62 -29.06 -8.71
N THR A 138 -15.16 -30.15 -9.29
CA THR A 138 -16.04 -31.09 -10.00
C THR A 138 -16.43 -32.21 -9.03
N SER A 139 -17.70 -32.28 -8.67
CA SER A 139 -18.26 -33.40 -7.91
C SER A 139 -19.18 -34.22 -8.83
N ASN A 140 -18.87 -35.51 -9.01
CA ASN A 140 -19.62 -36.42 -9.90
C ASN A 140 -19.79 -35.92 -11.35
N GLY A 141 -18.79 -35.23 -11.91
CA GLY A 141 -18.84 -34.68 -13.27
C GLY A 141 -19.63 -33.37 -13.40
N VAL A 142 -20.19 -32.83 -12.33
CA VAL A 142 -20.90 -31.56 -12.30
C VAL A 142 -19.99 -30.51 -11.66
N PRO A 143 -19.74 -29.35 -12.31
CA PRO A 143 -18.99 -28.24 -11.69
C PRO A 143 -19.83 -27.67 -10.52
N VAL A 144 -19.25 -27.68 -9.35
CA VAL A 144 -19.82 -27.06 -8.15
C VAL A 144 -18.94 -25.87 -7.76
N GLU A 145 -19.52 -24.69 -7.64
CA GLU A 145 -18.83 -23.52 -7.08
C GLU A 145 -18.53 -23.79 -5.60
N VAL A 146 -17.25 -23.75 -5.25
CA VAL A 146 -16.84 -24.19 -3.91
C VAL A 146 -17.07 -23.10 -2.89
N PHE A 147 -16.82 -21.83 -3.20
CA PHE A 147 -17.04 -20.70 -2.31
C PHE A 147 -16.59 -19.38 -2.94
N SER A 148 -17.39 -18.35 -2.84
CA SER A 148 -16.97 -16.96 -3.08
C SER A 148 -17.33 -16.14 -1.86
N ALA A 149 -16.34 -15.42 -1.28
CA ALA A 149 -16.57 -14.53 -0.17
C ALA A 149 -16.05 -13.14 -0.49
N SER A 150 -16.83 -12.13 -0.18
CA SER A 150 -16.43 -10.74 -0.22
C SER A 150 -16.63 -10.09 1.15
N ASP A 151 -15.68 -9.28 1.54
CA ASP A 151 -15.73 -8.55 2.80
C ASP A 151 -15.16 -7.13 2.64
N ASN A 152 -15.70 -6.21 3.44
CA ASN A 152 -15.25 -4.83 3.53
C ASN A 152 -14.58 -4.60 4.87
N ALA A 153 -13.43 -3.97 4.85
CA ALA A 153 -12.69 -3.65 6.07
C ALA A 153 -12.32 -2.18 6.11
N PHE A 154 -12.25 -1.62 7.30
CA PHE A 154 -11.55 -0.37 7.52
C PHE A 154 -10.05 -0.58 7.24
N ALA A 155 -9.47 0.31 6.45
CA ALA A 155 -8.07 0.23 6.04
C ALA A 155 -7.34 1.52 6.37
N THR A 156 -6.09 1.40 6.80
CA THR A 156 -5.16 2.52 6.95
C THR A 156 -3.85 2.18 6.26
N ALA A 157 -3.25 3.16 5.60
CA ALA A 157 -1.93 3.02 4.99
C ALA A 157 -1.00 4.13 5.48
N TRP A 158 0.17 3.73 5.94
CA TRP A 158 1.25 4.63 6.31
C TRP A 158 2.40 4.36 5.36
N GLY A 159 2.84 5.38 4.65
CA GLY A 159 3.84 5.17 3.61
C GLY A 159 4.76 6.33 3.39
N ALA A 160 5.81 6.02 2.64
CA ALA A 160 6.81 6.97 2.17
C ALA A 160 7.26 6.62 0.77
N GLY A 161 7.71 7.62 0.03
CA GLY A 161 8.24 7.39 -1.31
C GLY A 161 9.12 8.52 -1.79
N ILE A 162 9.62 8.37 -3.00
CA ILE A 162 10.52 9.33 -3.64
C ILE A 162 10.05 9.56 -5.09
N ASP A 163 9.73 10.81 -5.40
CA ASP A 163 9.41 11.29 -6.73
C ASP A 163 10.66 11.97 -7.34
N LEU A 164 11.11 11.51 -8.51
CA LEU A 164 12.21 12.08 -9.27
C LEU A 164 11.64 13.00 -10.36
N HIS A 165 11.97 14.28 -10.33
CA HIS A 165 11.50 15.28 -11.30
C HIS A 165 12.28 15.15 -12.61
N LEU A 166 11.63 14.63 -13.66
CA LEU A 166 12.21 14.47 -14.98
C LEU A 166 11.97 15.71 -15.87
N ALA A 167 10.76 16.27 -15.81
CA ALA A 167 10.35 17.45 -16.57
C ALA A 167 9.42 18.34 -15.69
N PRO A 168 9.12 19.58 -16.08
CA PRO A 168 8.26 20.45 -15.31
C PRO A 168 6.90 19.84 -14.97
N PHE A 169 6.32 19.06 -15.88
CA PHE A 169 4.99 18.42 -15.72
C PHE A 169 5.07 16.91 -15.43
N LEU A 170 6.28 16.30 -15.43
CA LEU A 170 6.45 14.86 -15.32
C LEU A 170 7.49 14.50 -14.26
N SER A 171 7.13 13.61 -13.36
CA SER A 171 8.04 12.94 -12.44
C SER A 171 7.89 11.42 -12.54
N PHE A 172 8.92 10.73 -12.13
CA PHE A 172 8.92 9.29 -11.96
C PHE A 172 8.95 8.97 -10.46
N ARG A 173 7.97 8.22 -9.98
CA ARG A 173 7.97 7.67 -8.63
C ARG A 173 8.86 6.45 -8.64
N ALA A 174 10.10 6.62 -8.13
CA ALA A 174 11.09 5.56 -8.13
C ALA A 174 10.65 4.40 -7.23
N ILE A 175 10.13 4.74 -6.06
CA ILE A 175 9.59 3.78 -5.11
C ILE A 175 8.60 4.48 -4.17
N GLN A 176 7.53 3.78 -3.84
CA GLN A 176 6.65 4.07 -2.71
C GLN A 176 6.50 2.78 -1.92
N LEU A 177 6.65 2.87 -0.62
CA LEU A 177 6.48 1.76 0.32
C LEU A 177 5.41 2.14 1.32
N ASP A 178 4.36 1.34 1.37
CA ASP A 178 3.24 1.52 2.27
C ASP A 178 3.07 0.29 3.16
N TYR A 179 2.68 0.55 4.38
CA TYR A 179 2.25 -0.47 5.30
C TYR A 179 0.73 -0.35 5.48
N LEU A 180 0.00 -1.26 4.86
CA LEU A 180 -1.44 -1.31 4.86
C LEU A 180 -1.93 -2.17 6.01
N PHE A 181 -2.74 -1.57 6.89
CA PHE A 181 -3.44 -2.25 7.97
C PHE A 181 -4.91 -2.38 7.60
N THR A 182 -5.40 -3.60 7.53
CA THR A 182 -6.83 -3.87 7.34
C THR A 182 -7.38 -4.60 8.56
N ARG A 183 -8.54 -4.18 9.03
CA ARG A 183 -9.19 -4.79 10.18
C ARG A 183 -10.48 -5.49 9.74
N PHE A 184 -10.38 -6.79 9.51
CA PHE A 184 -11.52 -7.66 9.23
C PHE A 184 -12.03 -8.28 10.52
N HIS A 185 -13.30 -7.98 10.93
CA HIS A 185 -13.93 -8.50 12.16
C HIS A 185 -13.03 -8.40 13.39
N SER A 186 -12.34 -9.47 13.77
CA SER A 186 -11.45 -9.54 14.94
C SER A 186 -9.98 -9.70 14.57
N SER A 187 -9.63 -9.76 13.27
CA SER A 187 -8.27 -10.04 12.80
C SER A 187 -7.68 -8.81 12.13
N THR A 188 -6.50 -8.39 12.58
CA THR A 188 -5.71 -7.34 11.92
C THR A 188 -4.75 -8.01 10.93
N GLN A 189 -4.83 -7.61 9.68
CA GLN A 189 -3.91 -8.07 8.64
C GLN A 189 -2.93 -6.96 8.30
N ASN A 190 -1.65 -7.32 8.25
CA ASN A 190 -0.55 -6.45 7.89
C ASN A 190 -0.11 -6.77 6.47
N GLN A 191 -0.13 -5.77 5.60
CA GLN A 191 0.09 -5.98 4.16
C GLN A 191 1.08 -4.93 3.64
N PRO A 192 2.37 -5.27 3.50
CA PRO A 192 3.31 -4.38 2.84
C PRO A 192 2.97 -4.24 1.36
N ARG A 193 2.95 -3.00 0.87
CA ARG A 193 2.69 -2.60 -0.51
C ARG A 193 3.91 -1.85 -1.04
N ALA A 194 4.31 -2.13 -2.27
CA ALA A 194 5.37 -1.40 -2.96
C ALA A 194 4.88 -0.97 -4.34
N SER A 195 5.10 0.30 -4.69
CA SER A 195 4.60 0.87 -5.95
C SER A 195 5.66 1.70 -6.66
N THR A 196 5.56 1.75 -7.99
CA THR A 196 6.40 2.56 -8.87
C THR A 196 5.60 3.00 -10.09
N GLY A 197 5.91 4.15 -10.67
CA GLY A 197 5.18 4.64 -11.84
C GLY A 197 5.43 6.11 -12.19
N LEU A 198 4.49 6.69 -12.91
CA LEU A 198 4.58 8.06 -13.41
C LEU A 198 3.70 9.00 -12.57
N VAL A 199 4.20 10.23 -12.38
CA VAL A 199 3.49 11.32 -11.71
C VAL A 199 3.38 12.50 -12.66
N LEU A 200 2.15 12.88 -13.00
CA LEU A 200 1.85 14.11 -13.73
C LEU A 200 1.60 15.24 -12.73
N ARG A 201 2.11 16.44 -13.03
CA ARG A 201 2.06 17.61 -12.13
C ARG A 201 1.49 18.82 -12.87
N PHE A 202 0.53 19.49 -12.22
CA PHE A 202 -0.21 20.62 -12.77
C PHE A 202 -0.28 21.79 -11.78
#